data_7d234e56feec905bdae447d6dc9a7f04
#
_entry.id   7d234e56feec905bdae447d6dc9a7f04
#
_cell.length_a   1.000
_cell.length_b   1.000
_cell.length_c   1.000
_cell.angle_alpha   90.00
_cell.angle_beta   90.00
_cell.angle_gamma   90.00
#
_symmetry.space_group_name_H-M   'P 1'
#
loop_
_entity.id
_entity.type
_entity.pdbx_description
1 polymer ?
#
loop_
_entity_poly.entity_id
_entity_poly.type
_entity_poly.pdbx_seq_one_letter_code
_entity_poly.pdbx_strand_id
1 'polypeptide(L)'
;MLDHLAYEAPKPKVIAGATGDWELVIGLEVHAQVASNAKLFSGASTTFGAEPNSNVAFVDAAMPGMLPVINEGCVALAVKTGLGLKAEINLFSAFDRKNYFYPDLPQGYQISQLYHPIVGEGEVIVDMGPGVARRVRIERIHLEQDAGKSIHDMDPHMSFVDLNRTGVALMEIVSRPDIRGPEEAAAYVGKLRQILRYLGTCDGNMQNGNLRADVNVSVCRPGDYEKYQETQDFSHLGTRCEIKNMNSMRFIQQAIEYEAKRQIAILEDGGSVDQETRLFDPDKGETRTMRSKEEAHDYRYFPCPDLLPLEIEQGWVDDIAATLPELPDEKKARFVNQFGMTEYDADVLTAEAENAAYFEAVAEGRDGKLAANWVINELFGRLKKEDHDITESPVNPAQLGGILDLIAKGDISGKIAKDLFEIVYTEGGDPAEIVEARGMKQVTDTGAIEAAVEQVIADNPAQVEKAKQNPKLAGWFVGQVMKATGGKANPKAVNEIVAAKLGL
;
A
#
# COMPACT_ATOMS: atom_id res chain seq x y z
N MET A 1 -2.50 -6.41 17.57
CA MET A 1 -3.60 -7.27 18.06
C MET A 1 -3.89 -8.46 17.13
N LEU A 2 -2.99 -8.75 16.18
CA LEU A 2 -2.95 -10.04 15.49
C LEU A 2 -2.40 -11.18 16.36
N ASP A 3 -1.93 -10.89 17.57
CA ASP A 3 -1.44 -11.87 18.54
C ASP A 3 -2.48 -12.93 18.97
N HIS A 4 -3.74 -12.77 18.57
CA HIS A 4 -4.82 -13.73 18.85
C HIS A 4 -5.22 -14.59 17.67
N LEU A 5 -4.69 -14.34 16.48
CA LEU A 5 -4.88 -15.22 15.33
C LEU A 5 -3.65 -16.13 15.24
N ALA A 6 -3.83 -17.42 15.52
CA ALA A 6 -2.83 -18.42 15.20
C ALA A 6 -2.63 -18.40 13.68
N TYR A 7 -1.51 -17.83 13.22
CA TYR A 7 -1.11 -17.90 11.82
C TYR A 7 0.10 -18.82 11.67
N GLU A 8 0.19 -19.46 10.51
CA GLU A 8 1.36 -20.24 10.12
C GLU A 8 2.32 -19.35 9.33
N ALA A 9 3.62 -19.51 9.59
CA ALA A 9 4.63 -18.85 8.76
C ALA A 9 4.64 -19.51 7.38
N PRO A 10 4.74 -18.74 6.27
CA PRO A 10 4.88 -19.31 4.94
C PRO A 10 6.17 -20.12 4.87
N LYS A 11 6.12 -21.23 4.12
CA LYS A 11 7.32 -22.04 3.89
C LYS A 11 8.35 -21.25 3.11
N PRO A 12 9.66 -21.42 3.43
CA PRO A 12 10.71 -20.75 2.65
C PRO A 12 10.63 -21.19 1.19
N LYS A 13 10.95 -20.28 0.27
CA LYS A 13 11.07 -20.63 -1.14
C LYS A 13 12.33 -21.44 -1.34
N VAL A 14 12.16 -22.68 -1.76
CA VAL A 14 13.23 -23.60 -2.11
C VAL A 14 13.55 -23.47 -3.60
N ILE A 15 14.82 -23.32 -3.93
CA ILE A 15 15.34 -23.28 -5.29
C ILE A 15 16.18 -24.55 -5.49
N ALA A 16 15.73 -25.42 -6.38
CA ALA A 16 16.48 -26.62 -6.73
C ALA A 16 17.74 -26.26 -7.52
N GLY A 17 18.91 -26.68 -7.03
CA GLY A 17 20.18 -26.55 -7.71
C GLY A 17 20.71 -27.91 -8.16
N ALA A 18 21.84 -27.90 -8.88
CA ALA A 18 22.50 -29.12 -9.35
C ALA A 18 23.14 -29.93 -8.20
N THR A 19 23.52 -29.26 -7.13
CA THR A 19 24.19 -29.88 -5.96
C THR A 19 23.26 -30.04 -4.75
N GLY A 20 21.94 -29.81 -4.92
CA GLY A 20 20.92 -29.86 -3.87
C GLY A 20 20.14 -28.56 -3.76
N ASP A 21 19.23 -28.53 -2.80
CA ASP A 21 18.32 -27.43 -2.59
C ASP A 21 18.99 -26.22 -1.91
N TRP A 22 18.46 -25.04 -2.23
CA TRP A 22 18.86 -23.75 -1.67
C TRP A 22 17.65 -22.99 -1.15
N GLU A 23 17.85 -22.21 -0.12
CA GLU A 23 16.83 -21.31 0.46
C GLU A 23 17.29 -19.87 0.40
N LEU A 24 16.32 -18.96 0.21
CA LEU A 24 16.55 -17.51 0.21
C LEU A 24 16.58 -16.95 1.63
N VAL A 25 17.46 -15.98 1.83
CA VAL A 25 17.50 -15.12 3.02
C VAL A 25 17.54 -13.67 2.56
N ILE A 26 16.56 -12.90 2.99
CA ILE A 26 16.35 -11.54 2.49
C ILE A 26 16.15 -10.59 3.67
N GLY A 27 16.89 -9.48 3.65
CA GLY A 27 16.66 -8.30 4.47
C GLY A 27 16.43 -7.08 3.58
N LEU A 28 15.70 -6.10 4.08
CA LEU A 28 15.42 -4.85 3.35
C LEU A 28 15.81 -3.63 4.17
N GLU A 29 16.27 -2.62 3.46
CA GLU A 29 16.45 -1.25 3.93
C GLU A 29 15.47 -0.38 3.14
N VAL A 30 14.43 0.14 3.82
CA VAL A 30 13.40 0.95 3.17
C VAL A 30 13.59 2.41 3.56
N HIS A 31 13.85 3.25 2.56
CA HIS A 31 14.00 4.69 2.71
C HIS A 31 12.65 5.34 2.44
N ALA A 32 12.10 6.02 3.42
CA ALA A 32 10.84 6.74 3.33
C ALA A 32 11.06 8.23 3.59
N GLN A 33 10.75 9.08 2.62
CA GLN A 33 10.76 10.52 2.83
C GLN A 33 9.68 10.91 3.83
N VAL A 34 10.09 11.66 4.85
CA VAL A 34 9.19 12.13 5.90
C VAL A 34 8.23 13.18 5.33
N ALA A 35 6.95 13.02 5.59
CA ALA A 35 5.88 13.91 5.14
C ALA A 35 5.89 15.25 5.90
N SER A 36 6.99 15.98 5.79
CA SER A 36 7.18 17.30 6.36
C SER A 36 7.25 18.36 5.27
N ASN A 37 6.68 19.54 5.50
CA ASN A 37 6.73 20.65 4.57
C ASN A 37 8.09 21.40 4.56
N ALA A 38 8.93 21.11 5.55
CA ALA A 38 10.28 21.65 5.66
C ALA A 38 11.30 20.51 5.82
N LYS A 39 12.53 20.76 5.42
CA LYS A 39 13.63 19.80 5.45
C LYS A 39 14.06 19.45 6.89
N LEU A 40 14.91 18.42 7.03
CA LEU A 40 15.34 17.92 8.32
C LEU A 40 16.12 18.94 9.15
N PHE A 41 16.98 19.75 8.49
CA PHE A 41 17.86 20.69 9.16
C PHE A 41 17.75 22.13 8.65
N SER A 42 16.72 22.43 7.87
CA SER A 42 16.45 23.76 7.35
C SER A 42 14.95 24.01 7.14
N GLY A 43 14.59 25.29 7.02
CA GLY A 43 13.21 25.68 6.68
C GLY A 43 12.88 25.65 5.19
N ALA A 44 13.77 25.14 4.33
CA ALA A 44 13.49 25.04 2.89
C ALA A 44 12.35 24.05 2.62
N SER A 45 11.56 24.36 1.57
CA SER A 45 10.41 23.54 1.19
C SER A 45 10.82 22.15 0.69
N THR A 46 9.96 21.17 0.94
CA THR A 46 10.08 19.79 0.43
C THR A 46 9.20 19.54 -0.79
N THR A 47 8.54 20.57 -1.33
CA THR A 47 7.61 20.44 -2.46
C THR A 47 8.30 19.81 -3.66
N PHE A 48 7.75 18.68 -4.14
CA PHE A 48 8.23 17.98 -5.32
C PHE A 48 7.89 18.74 -6.62
N GLY A 49 8.79 18.66 -7.61
CA GLY A 49 8.55 19.22 -8.95
C GLY A 49 8.73 20.74 -9.07
N ALA A 50 9.31 21.40 -8.05
CA ALA A 50 9.69 22.80 -8.15
C ALA A 50 10.86 23.01 -9.13
N GLU A 51 11.05 24.25 -9.60
CA GLU A 51 12.18 24.61 -10.45
C GLU A 51 13.52 24.18 -9.81
N PRO A 52 14.49 23.64 -10.56
CA PRO A 52 15.75 23.18 -10.03
C PRO A 52 16.45 24.24 -9.15
N ASN A 53 16.93 23.80 -7.99
CA ASN A 53 17.63 24.64 -7.01
C ASN A 53 16.81 25.80 -6.43
N SER A 54 15.47 25.77 -6.51
CA SER A 54 14.59 26.80 -5.93
C SER A 54 14.25 26.55 -4.45
N ASN A 55 14.33 25.29 -4.00
CA ASN A 55 14.04 24.87 -2.61
C ASN A 55 15.34 24.52 -1.87
N VAL A 56 16.27 25.44 -1.78
CA VAL A 56 17.62 25.22 -1.22
C VAL A 56 17.93 26.30 -0.18
N ALA A 57 18.14 25.90 1.07
CA ALA A 57 18.69 26.78 2.10
C ALA A 57 20.23 26.80 2.02
N PHE A 58 20.86 27.78 2.65
CA PHE A 58 22.31 27.88 2.66
C PHE A 58 22.99 26.69 3.31
N VAL A 59 22.37 26.06 4.33
CA VAL A 59 22.88 24.86 4.94
C VAL A 59 22.80 23.65 3.98
N ASP A 60 21.75 23.56 3.15
CA ASP A 60 21.61 22.50 2.16
C ASP A 60 22.68 22.61 1.05
N ALA A 61 23.07 23.85 0.72
CA ALA A 61 24.14 24.13 -0.23
C ALA A 61 25.55 24.12 0.39
N ALA A 62 25.68 23.71 1.66
CA ALA A 62 26.93 23.69 2.41
C ALA A 62 27.71 25.03 2.42
N MET A 63 26.98 26.13 2.49
CA MET A 63 27.63 27.47 2.54
C MET A 63 28.40 27.61 3.85
N PRO A 64 29.59 28.24 3.79
CA PRO A 64 30.45 28.44 4.96
C PRO A 64 29.72 29.15 6.13
N GLY A 65 29.87 28.60 7.33
CA GLY A 65 29.28 29.17 8.54
C GLY A 65 27.81 28.77 8.82
N MET A 66 27.17 28.01 7.94
CA MET A 66 25.82 27.52 8.16
C MET A 66 25.82 26.23 8.98
N LEU A 67 24.95 26.18 9.97
CA LEU A 67 24.81 25.01 10.87
C LEU A 67 23.41 24.41 10.74
N PRO A 68 23.27 23.07 10.92
CA PRO A 68 21.99 22.39 10.91
C PRO A 68 21.17 22.75 12.15
N VAL A 69 19.85 22.88 11.98
CA VAL A 69 18.88 23.02 13.07
C VAL A 69 17.81 21.96 12.89
N ILE A 70 17.65 21.08 13.86
CA ILE A 70 16.73 19.93 13.78
C ILE A 70 15.27 20.36 13.65
N ASN A 71 14.53 19.72 12.78
CA ASN A 71 13.11 19.89 12.62
C ASN A 71 12.35 18.94 13.55
N GLU A 72 11.72 19.48 14.59
CA GLU A 72 10.93 18.73 15.57
C GLU A 72 9.80 17.90 14.90
N GLY A 73 9.16 18.45 13.85
CA GLY A 73 8.11 17.75 13.11
C GLY A 73 8.62 16.47 12.45
N CYS A 74 9.85 16.47 11.93
CA CYS A 74 10.46 15.26 11.37
C CYS A 74 10.74 14.21 12.46
N VAL A 75 11.20 14.65 13.64
CA VAL A 75 11.41 13.78 14.80
C VAL A 75 10.10 13.16 15.26
N ALA A 76 9.04 13.96 15.38
CA ALA A 76 7.71 13.49 15.77
C ALA A 76 7.14 12.45 14.78
N LEU A 77 7.33 12.65 13.48
CA LEU A 77 6.88 11.70 12.46
C LEU A 77 7.70 10.40 12.49
N ALA A 78 8.99 10.44 12.80
CA ALA A 78 9.80 9.24 13.00
C ALA A 78 9.36 8.45 14.24
N VAL A 79 9.09 9.12 15.36
CA VAL A 79 8.54 8.51 16.58
C VAL A 79 7.17 7.88 16.28
N LYS A 80 6.29 8.61 15.57
CA LYS A 80 4.97 8.12 15.16
C LYS A 80 5.08 6.85 14.30
N THR A 81 6.06 6.80 13.38
CA THR A 81 6.34 5.62 12.58
C THR A 81 6.78 4.45 13.46
N GLY A 82 7.73 4.68 14.38
CA GLY A 82 8.16 3.64 15.32
C GLY A 82 7.02 3.06 16.15
N LEU A 83 6.16 3.92 16.69
CA LEU A 83 4.98 3.49 17.43
C LEU A 83 4.01 2.66 16.57
N GLY A 84 3.78 3.06 15.33
CA GLY A 84 2.95 2.32 14.39
C GLY A 84 3.52 0.95 13.98
N LEU A 85 4.84 0.78 14.07
CA LEU A 85 5.55 -0.49 13.87
C LEU A 85 5.79 -1.26 15.18
N LYS A 86 5.12 -0.85 16.27
CA LYS A 86 5.27 -1.45 17.62
C LYS A 86 6.72 -1.51 18.08
N ALA A 87 7.52 -0.54 17.66
CA ALA A 87 8.93 -0.46 17.94
C ALA A 87 9.21 0.30 19.24
N GLU A 88 10.35 0.00 19.85
CA GLU A 88 10.86 0.75 20.99
C GLU A 88 11.32 2.14 20.56
N ILE A 89 10.91 3.18 21.29
CA ILE A 89 11.37 4.54 21.05
C ILE A 89 12.55 4.83 21.98
N ASN A 90 13.69 5.19 21.39
CA ASN A 90 14.90 5.54 22.15
C ASN A 90 14.78 6.98 22.66
N LEU A 91 14.70 7.15 23.98
CA LEU A 91 14.57 8.48 24.60
C LEU A 91 15.87 9.30 24.53
N PHE A 92 16.98 8.65 24.20
CA PHE A 92 18.25 9.29 23.86
C PHE A 92 18.63 8.91 22.43
N SER A 93 18.82 9.90 21.57
CA SER A 93 19.20 9.71 20.18
C SER A 93 20.23 10.74 19.75
N ALA A 94 21.15 10.39 18.86
CA ALA A 94 22.20 11.28 18.41
C ALA A 94 22.50 11.09 16.93
N PHE A 95 22.94 12.16 16.29
CA PHE A 95 23.34 12.13 14.90
C PHE A 95 24.84 11.92 14.73
N ASP A 96 25.18 11.18 13.68
CA ASP A 96 26.52 10.90 13.21
C ASP A 96 26.74 11.47 11.82
N ARG A 97 27.99 11.70 11.44
CA ARG A 97 28.39 12.03 10.07
C ARG A 97 28.82 10.74 9.35
N LYS A 98 28.13 10.44 8.23
CA LYS A 98 28.49 9.41 7.27
C LYS A 98 29.25 10.05 6.14
N ASN A 99 30.57 9.85 6.07
CA ASN A 99 31.41 10.59 5.15
C ASN A 99 31.52 9.91 3.78
N TYR A 100 31.08 10.59 2.74
CA TYR A 100 31.25 10.21 1.35
C TYR A 100 31.04 11.43 0.44
N PHE A 101 31.58 11.39 -0.78
CA PHE A 101 31.67 12.56 -1.64
C PHE A 101 30.89 12.36 -2.93
N TYR A 102 29.83 13.15 -3.09
CA TYR A 102 29.07 13.25 -4.33
C TYR A 102 28.72 14.73 -4.59
N PRO A 103 28.60 15.15 -5.87
CA PRO A 103 28.24 16.54 -6.20
C PRO A 103 26.89 16.98 -5.62
N ASP A 104 25.95 16.08 -5.49
CA ASP A 104 24.61 16.29 -4.94
C ASP A 104 24.54 16.18 -3.40
N LEU A 105 25.70 16.02 -2.77
CA LEU A 105 25.90 16.11 -1.32
C LEU A 105 27.02 17.10 -1.02
N PRO A 106 26.78 18.44 -1.15
CA PRO A 106 27.84 19.45 -1.20
C PRO A 106 28.72 19.51 0.03
N GLN A 107 28.19 19.14 1.22
CA GLN A 107 28.92 19.14 2.49
C GLN A 107 29.95 18.00 2.61
N GLY A 108 29.90 16.99 1.71
CA GLY A 108 30.81 15.86 1.73
C GLY A 108 30.54 14.81 2.81
N TYR A 109 29.40 14.91 3.51
CA TYR A 109 28.91 13.93 4.45
C TYR A 109 27.39 13.98 4.52
N GLN A 110 26.78 12.87 4.90
CA GLN A 110 25.36 12.79 5.25
C GLN A 110 25.20 12.77 6.76
N ILE A 111 24.34 13.61 7.31
CA ILE A 111 23.95 13.49 8.71
C ILE A 111 22.95 12.35 8.81
N SER A 112 23.27 11.36 9.64
CA SER A 112 22.54 10.11 9.80
C SER A 112 22.62 9.66 11.26
N GLN A 113 22.19 8.45 11.60
CA GLN A 113 22.24 7.91 12.97
C GLN A 113 22.72 6.45 12.91
N LEU A 114 23.95 6.19 13.33
CA LEU A 114 24.48 4.83 13.39
C LEU A 114 24.40 4.25 14.81
N TYR A 115 24.91 4.98 15.80
CA TYR A 115 25.08 4.44 17.14
C TYR A 115 23.86 4.64 18.05
N HIS A 116 23.07 5.70 17.78
CA HIS A 116 21.92 6.08 18.61
C HIS A 116 20.71 6.39 17.75
N PRO A 117 20.16 5.40 17.04
CA PRO A 117 18.95 5.60 16.21
C PRO A 117 17.77 6.00 17.08
N ILE A 118 16.85 6.77 16.50
CA ILE A 118 15.67 7.27 17.22
C ILE A 118 14.68 6.15 17.58
N VAL A 119 14.62 5.09 16.77
CA VAL A 119 13.71 3.95 16.94
C VAL A 119 14.53 2.67 16.96
N GLY A 120 14.27 1.84 17.97
CA GLY A 120 14.88 0.53 18.17
C GLY A 120 14.09 -0.61 17.50
N GLU A 121 14.08 -1.77 18.13
CA GLU A 121 13.46 -2.98 17.58
C GLU A 121 11.93 -2.87 17.51
N GLY A 122 11.37 -3.41 16.43
CA GLY A 122 9.95 -3.45 16.18
C GLY A 122 9.58 -4.62 15.26
N GLU A 123 8.36 -4.60 14.73
CA GLU A 123 7.90 -5.68 13.85
C GLU A 123 6.84 -5.23 12.85
N VAL A 124 6.77 -5.96 11.75
CA VAL A 124 5.68 -5.90 10.77
C VAL A 124 5.14 -7.31 10.55
N ILE A 125 3.84 -7.48 10.68
CA ILE A 125 3.17 -8.73 10.30
C ILE A 125 2.69 -8.58 8.86
N VAL A 126 3.22 -9.42 7.98
CA VAL A 126 2.92 -9.42 6.55
C VAL A 126 1.93 -10.54 6.26
N ASP A 127 0.72 -10.18 5.90
CA ASP A 127 -0.33 -11.11 5.50
C ASP A 127 0.03 -11.76 4.15
N MET A 128 0.06 -13.08 4.12
CA MET A 128 0.38 -13.88 2.93
C MET A 128 -0.81 -14.73 2.46
N GLY A 129 -2.00 -14.46 2.97
CA GLY A 129 -3.23 -15.15 2.68
C GLY A 129 -3.90 -15.75 3.93
N PRO A 130 -5.07 -16.38 3.79
CA PRO A 130 -5.86 -16.83 4.93
C PRO A 130 -5.07 -17.75 5.89
N GLY A 131 -4.86 -17.27 7.12
CA GLY A 131 -4.14 -18.02 8.16
C GLY A 131 -2.63 -18.11 7.98
N VAL A 132 -2.05 -17.42 7.01
CA VAL A 132 -0.61 -17.43 6.72
C VAL A 132 -0.05 -16.01 6.81
N ALA A 133 0.95 -15.79 7.65
CA ALA A 133 1.62 -14.49 7.77
C ALA A 133 3.11 -14.63 8.06
N ARG A 134 3.91 -13.69 7.59
CA ARG A 134 5.32 -13.56 7.94
C ARG A 134 5.50 -12.44 8.97
N ARG A 135 6.08 -12.76 10.11
CA ARG A 135 6.61 -11.77 11.05
C ARG A 135 7.98 -11.31 10.56
N VAL A 136 8.11 -10.05 10.25
CA VAL A 136 9.38 -9.42 9.87
C VAL A 136 9.79 -8.47 11.00
N ARG A 137 10.92 -8.76 11.64
CA ARG A 137 11.47 -7.90 12.70
C ARG A 137 12.12 -6.68 12.06
N ILE A 138 11.87 -5.52 12.67
CA ILE A 138 12.58 -4.28 12.39
C ILE A 138 13.75 -4.20 13.35
N GLU A 139 14.94 -3.96 12.86
CA GLU A 139 16.13 -3.77 13.68
C GLU A 139 16.18 -2.37 14.26
N ARG A 140 15.89 -1.37 13.43
CA ARG A 140 15.87 0.05 13.81
C ARG A 140 15.22 0.90 12.74
N ILE A 141 14.87 2.13 13.12
CA ILE A 141 14.60 3.23 12.20
C ILE A 141 15.52 4.38 12.61
N HIS A 142 16.21 4.97 11.64
CA HIS A 142 16.98 6.16 11.88
C HIS A 142 16.62 7.28 10.92
N LEU A 143 16.85 8.52 11.36
CA LEU A 143 16.68 9.73 10.56
C LEU A 143 17.98 10.07 9.86
N GLU A 144 17.88 10.48 8.61
CA GLU A 144 19.00 10.96 7.81
C GLU A 144 18.56 11.98 6.76
N GLN A 145 19.54 12.70 6.19
CA GLN A 145 19.32 13.61 5.08
C GLN A 145 19.24 12.84 3.76
N ASP A 146 18.28 13.19 2.88
CA ASP A 146 18.38 12.78 1.48
C ASP A 146 19.45 13.58 0.73
N ALA A 147 20.07 12.98 -0.27
CA ALA A 147 20.97 13.65 -1.20
C ALA A 147 20.17 14.39 -2.28
N GLY A 148 20.83 15.28 -3.00
CA GLY A 148 20.27 15.94 -4.17
C GLY A 148 20.09 15.02 -5.36
N LYS A 149 20.05 15.58 -6.55
CA LYS A 149 19.95 14.84 -7.80
C LYS A 149 21.06 15.26 -8.75
N SER A 150 21.84 14.28 -9.22
CA SER A 150 22.82 14.47 -10.32
C SER A 150 22.16 14.09 -11.64
N ILE A 151 22.20 14.96 -12.62
CA ILE A 151 21.57 14.81 -13.94
C ILE A 151 22.68 14.71 -14.98
N HIS A 152 22.76 13.58 -15.70
CA HIS A 152 23.84 13.25 -16.62
C HIS A 152 23.40 13.18 -18.09
N ASP A 153 22.13 13.29 -18.36
CA ASP A 153 21.51 13.10 -19.67
C ASP A 153 21.21 14.40 -20.44
N MET A 154 21.40 15.55 -19.79
CA MET A 154 21.16 16.86 -20.41
C MET A 154 22.31 17.32 -21.33
N ASP A 155 23.53 16.92 -21.03
CA ASP A 155 24.73 17.28 -21.79
C ASP A 155 25.76 16.14 -21.74
N PRO A 156 26.42 15.78 -22.86
CA PRO A 156 27.37 14.66 -22.90
C PRO A 156 28.68 14.94 -22.14
N HIS A 157 28.98 16.20 -21.81
CA HIS A 157 30.23 16.62 -21.18
C HIS A 157 30.07 17.26 -19.80
N MET A 158 28.82 17.52 -19.37
CA MET A 158 28.52 18.17 -18.11
C MET A 158 27.46 17.39 -17.32
N SER A 159 27.62 17.39 -16.01
CA SER A 159 26.57 16.94 -15.08
C SER A 159 25.96 18.17 -14.41
N PHE A 160 24.65 18.15 -14.28
CA PHE A 160 23.89 19.19 -13.58
C PHE A 160 23.49 18.69 -12.21
N VAL A 161 23.45 19.57 -11.23
CA VAL A 161 23.11 19.23 -9.85
C VAL A 161 21.89 20.04 -9.44
N ASP A 162 20.86 19.32 -8.99
CA ASP A 162 19.66 19.88 -8.37
C ASP A 162 19.65 19.52 -6.89
N LEU A 163 19.73 20.54 -6.03
CA LEU A 163 19.78 20.43 -4.57
C LEU A 163 18.40 20.54 -3.91
N ASN A 164 17.31 20.58 -4.67
CA ASN A 164 15.96 20.69 -4.10
C ASN A 164 15.66 19.56 -3.10
N ARG A 165 16.14 18.34 -3.39
CA ARG A 165 15.95 17.19 -2.50
C ARG A 165 16.99 17.13 -1.37
N THR A 166 18.15 17.76 -1.52
CA THR A 166 19.23 17.78 -0.51
C THR A 166 18.69 18.23 0.83
N GLY A 167 18.84 17.42 1.87
CA GLY A 167 18.38 17.73 3.22
C GLY A 167 16.91 17.41 3.50
N VAL A 168 16.15 16.90 2.56
CA VAL A 168 14.83 16.30 2.84
C VAL A 168 15.02 15.18 3.84
N ALA A 169 14.14 15.09 4.84
CA ALA A 169 14.24 14.05 5.87
C ALA A 169 13.89 12.67 5.31
N LEU A 170 14.75 11.70 5.57
CA LEU A 170 14.51 10.28 5.34
C LEU A 170 14.41 9.52 6.66
N MET A 171 13.51 8.55 6.70
CA MET A 171 13.54 7.44 7.64
C MET A 171 14.11 6.24 6.90
N GLU A 172 15.22 5.68 7.36
CA GLU A 172 15.71 4.38 6.91
C GLU A 172 15.22 3.32 7.88
N ILE A 173 14.36 2.43 7.37
CA ILE A 173 13.73 1.34 8.12
C ILE A 173 14.45 0.05 7.77
N VAL A 174 15.22 -0.47 8.71
CA VAL A 174 16.07 -1.65 8.50
C VAL A 174 15.40 -2.89 9.07
N SER A 175 15.14 -3.88 8.22
CA SER A 175 14.60 -5.15 8.67
C SER A 175 15.70 -6.15 9.02
N ARG A 176 15.36 -7.12 9.88
CA ARG A 176 16.17 -8.33 10.03
C ARG A 176 15.94 -9.27 8.82
N PRO A 177 16.83 -10.25 8.58
CA PRO A 177 16.76 -11.15 7.42
C PRO A 177 15.70 -12.26 7.62
N ASP A 178 14.48 -11.87 7.91
CA ASP A 178 13.37 -12.79 8.21
C ASP A 178 12.55 -13.19 6.97
N ILE A 179 12.76 -12.51 5.84
CA ILE A 179 12.03 -12.71 4.60
C ILE A 179 12.65 -13.87 3.82
N ARG A 180 11.79 -14.79 3.31
CA ARG A 180 12.23 -16.06 2.75
C ARG A 180 11.78 -16.28 1.29
N GLY A 181 11.28 -15.25 0.63
CA GLY A 181 10.83 -15.32 -0.76
C GLY A 181 10.60 -13.97 -1.40
N PRO A 182 10.65 -13.87 -2.75
CA PRO A 182 10.43 -12.61 -3.47
C PRO A 182 9.04 -12.02 -3.25
N GLU A 183 8.02 -12.89 -3.16
CA GLU A 183 6.63 -12.50 -2.91
C GLU A 183 6.47 -11.90 -1.51
N GLU A 184 7.13 -12.48 -0.50
CA GLU A 184 7.16 -11.96 0.85
C GLU A 184 7.86 -10.59 0.91
N ALA A 185 8.95 -10.39 0.16
CA ALA A 185 9.65 -9.12 0.10
C ALA A 185 8.76 -8.00 -0.48
N ALA A 186 8.07 -8.27 -1.58
CA ALA A 186 7.13 -7.32 -2.16
C ALA A 186 5.94 -7.04 -1.23
N ALA A 187 5.40 -8.07 -0.59
CA ALA A 187 4.31 -7.91 0.37
C ALA A 187 4.74 -7.09 1.61
N TYR A 188 5.97 -7.29 2.10
CA TYR A 188 6.55 -6.50 3.19
C TYR A 188 6.63 -5.00 2.83
N VAL A 189 7.19 -4.66 1.66
CA VAL A 189 7.28 -3.25 1.23
C VAL A 189 5.89 -2.66 1.03
N GLY A 190 4.95 -3.44 0.47
CA GLY A 190 3.54 -3.04 0.33
C GLY A 190 2.88 -2.76 1.67
N LYS A 191 3.07 -3.64 2.64
CA LYS A 191 2.53 -3.48 4.00
C LYS A 191 3.13 -2.28 4.73
N LEU A 192 4.45 -2.11 4.62
CA LEU A 192 5.13 -0.97 5.22
C LEU A 192 4.63 0.34 4.61
N ARG A 193 4.54 0.42 3.26
CA ARG A 193 3.96 1.56 2.55
C ARG A 193 2.55 1.88 3.06
N GLN A 194 1.70 0.87 3.19
CA GLN A 194 0.34 1.02 3.70
C GLN A 194 0.34 1.63 5.12
N ILE A 195 1.15 1.08 6.04
CA ILE A 195 1.25 1.59 7.42
C ILE A 195 1.71 3.06 7.43
N LEU A 196 2.76 3.40 6.67
CA LEU A 196 3.29 4.76 6.61
C LEU A 196 2.26 5.77 6.09
N ARG A 197 1.45 5.38 5.10
CA ARG A 197 0.36 6.22 4.58
C ARG A 197 -0.76 6.40 5.60
N TYR A 198 -1.16 5.35 6.30
CA TYR A 198 -2.16 5.44 7.38
C TYR A 198 -1.70 6.35 8.52
N LEU A 199 -0.43 6.28 8.86
CA LEU A 199 0.18 7.17 9.86
C LEU A 199 0.33 8.62 9.35
N GLY A 200 0.30 8.85 8.04
CA GLY A 200 0.59 10.13 7.42
C GLY A 200 2.06 10.54 7.56
N THR A 201 2.98 9.59 7.71
CA THR A 201 4.41 9.86 7.93
C THR A 201 5.24 9.83 6.65
N CYS A 202 4.73 9.17 5.60
CA CYS A 202 5.27 9.19 4.24
C CYS A 202 4.11 9.02 3.24
N ASP A 203 4.20 9.64 2.07
CA ASP A 203 3.19 9.49 1.01
C ASP A 203 3.25 8.15 0.28
N GLY A 204 4.35 7.42 0.44
CA GLY A 204 4.56 6.11 -0.15
C GLY A 204 4.69 6.10 -1.68
N ASN A 205 5.00 7.25 -2.31
CA ASN A 205 5.13 7.34 -3.76
C ASN A 205 6.49 6.80 -4.22
N MET A 206 6.48 5.59 -4.77
CA MET A 206 7.68 4.93 -5.30
C MET A 206 8.14 5.51 -6.64
N GLN A 207 7.23 6.03 -7.46
CA GLN A 207 7.57 6.60 -8.77
C GLN A 207 8.38 7.89 -8.64
N ASN A 208 8.02 8.72 -7.66
CA ASN A 208 8.76 9.93 -7.32
C ASN A 208 10.03 9.64 -6.50
N GLY A 209 10.22 8.40 -6.06
CA GLY A 209 11.34 8.01 -5.20
C GLY A 209 11.18 8.42 -3.74
N ASN A 210 9.96 8.75 -3.31
CA ASN A 210 9.66 9.11 -1.92
C ASN A 210 9.64 7.87 -1.01
N LEU A 211 9.45 6.70 -1.59
CA LEU A 211 9.65 5.39 -0.96
C LEU A 211 10.55 4.55 -1.86
N ARG A 212 11.68 4.08 -1.33
CA ARG A 212 12.66 3.25 -2.04
C ARG A 212 13.01 2.04 -1.19
N ALA A 213 13.34 0.92 -1.81
CA ALA A 213 13.80 -0.26 -1.10
C ALA A 213 15.13 -0.76 -1.68
N ASP A 214 16.10 -0.95 -0.81
CA ASP A 214 17.33 -1.66 -1.10
C ASP A 214 17.21 -3.06 -0.50
N VAL A 215 17.57 -4.09 -1.28
CA VAL A 215 17.34 -5.48 -0.89
C VAL A 215 18.67 -6.19 -0.72
N ASN A 216 18.88 -6.75 0.45
CA ASN A 216 19.99 -7.63 0.75
C ASN A 216 19.56 -9.08 0.50
N VAL A 217 20.22 -9.76 -0.45
CA VAL A 217 19.92 -11.14 -0.83
C VAL A 217 21.11 -12.05 -0.58
N SER A 218 20.87 -13.17 0.08
CA SER A 218 21.79 -14.29 0.15
C SER A 218 21.05 -15.62 -0.02
N VAL A 219 21.81 -16.69 -0.26
CA VAL A 219 21.30 -18.05 -0.32
C VAL A 219 22.03 -18.93 0.68
N CYS A 220 21.33 -19.87 1.29
CA CYS A 220 21.88 -20.83 2.24
C CYS A 220 21.34 -22.23 1.96
N ARG A 221 21.90 -23.24 2.60
CA ARG A 221 21.35 -24.60 2.56
C ARG A 221 20.17 -24.75 3.49
N PRO A 222 19.20 -25.63 3.19
CA PRO A 222 18.13 -25.96 4.12
C PRO A 222 18.67 -26.35 5.50
N GLY A 223 18.11 -25.76 6.55
CA GLY A 223 18.56 -25.93 7.93
C GLY A 223 19.60 -24.93 8.43
N ASP A 224 20.23 -24.14 7.56
CA ASP A 224 21.22 -23.15 7.99
C ASP A 224 20.56 -21.89 8.57
N TYR A 225 19.38 -21.54 8.06
CA TYR A 225 18.61 -20.45 8.64
C TYR A 225 18.15 -20.75 10.08
N GLU A 226 17.73 -21.96 10.36
CA GLU A 226 17.37 -22.42 11.69
C GLU A 226 18.57 -22.34 12.65
N LYS A 227 19.77 -22.71 12.18
CA LYS A 227 21.02 -22.54 12.97
C LYS A 227 21.29 -21.06 13.27
N TYR A 228 21.07 -20.17 12.28
CA TYR A 228 21.17 -18.73 12.54
C TYR A 228 20.15 -18.28 13.61
N GLN A 229 18.90 -18.75 13.54
CA GLN A 229 17.91 -18.39 14.56
C GLN A 229 18.31 -18.82 15.96
N GLU A 230 18.96 -19.97 16.10
CA GLU A 230 19.43 -20.50 17.38
C GLU A 230 20.70 -19.79 17.89
N THR A 231 21.65 -19.52 17.01
CA THR A 231 22.99 -19.05 17.37
C THR A 231 23.19 -17.55 17.21
N GLN A 232 22.36 -16.88 16.39
CA GLN A 232 22.52 -15.50 15.91
C GLN A 232 23.85 -15.29 15.13
N ASP A 233 24.44 -16.37 14.61
CA ASP A 233 25.66 -16.29 13.79
C ASP A 233 25.28 -16.12 12.31
N PHE A 234 25.54 -14.94 11.78
CA PHE A 234 25.27 -14.57 10.39
C PHE A 234 26.06 -15.39 9.36
N SER A 235 27.12 -16.09 9.77
CA SER A 235 27.90 -16.94 8.87
C SER A 235 27.08 -18.07 8.23
N HIS A 236 25.99 -18.48 8.88
CA HIS A 236 25.04 -19.46 8.37
C HIS A 236 24.18 -18.97 7.20
N LEU A 237 24.03 -17.65 7.01
CA LEU A 237 23.10 -17.08 6.03
C LEU A 237 23.67 -16.93 4.61
N GLY A 238 24.95 -17.26 4.42
CA GLY A 238 25.67 -17.02 3.16
C GLY A 238 26.07 -15.55 2.98
N THR A 239 26.80 -15.29 1.89
CA THR A 239 27.26 -13.92 1.57
C THR A 239 26.15 -13.12 0.92
N ARG A 240 25.80 -11.98 1.52
CA ARG A 240 24.77 -11.09 1.00
C ARG A 240 25.31 -10.16 -0.09
N CYS A 241 24.46 -9.89 -1.09
CA CYS A 241 24.63 -8.78 -2.03
C CYS A 241 23.47 -7.80 -1.83
N GLU A 242 23.79 -6.52 -1.82
CA GLU A 242 22.83 -5.42 -1.79
C GLU A 242 22.38 -5.08 -3.21
N ILE A 243 21.08 -5.00 -3.49
CA ILE A 243 20.56 -4.63 -4.80
C ILE A 243 19.82 -3.31 -4.70
N LYS A 244 20.20 -2.36 -5.55
CA LYS A 244 19.64 -1.01 -5.65
C LYS A 244 18.83 -0.80 -6.93
N ASN A 245 18.16 0.36 -7.01
CA ASN A 245 17.40 0.82 -8.18
C ASN A 245 16.08 0.06 -8.41
N MET A 246 15.37 -0.27 -7.34
CA MET A 246 14.05 -0.89 -7.42
C MET A 246 12.98 0.10 -6.98
N ASN A 247 12.18 0.56 -7.92
CA ASN A 247 11.11 1.54 -7.71
C ASN A 247 9.70 0.95 -7.88
N SER A 248 9.59 -0.38 -7.87
CA SER A 248 8.31 -1.07 -7.88
C SER A 248 8.40 -2.45 -7.22
N MET A 249 7.25 -2.93 -6.72
CA MET A 249 7.14 -4.27 -6.12
C MET A 249 7.55 -5.38 -7.09
N ARG A 250 7.23 -5.21 -8.38
CA ARG A 250 7.60 -6.16 -9.43
C ARG A 250 9.12 -6.24 -9.61
N PHE A 251 9.82 -5.09 -9.59
CA PHE A 251 11.27 -5.06 -9.75
C PHE A 251 11.98 -5.68 -8.55
N ILE A 252 11.44 -5.50 -7.34
CA ILE A 252 11.94 -6.18 -6.14
C ILE A 252 11.92 -7.70 -6.33
N GLN A 253 10.79 -8.27 -6.77
CA GLN A 253 10.67 -9.71 -7.00
C GLN A 253 11.66 -10.20 -8.08
N GLN A 254 11.72 -9.52 -9.21
CA GLN A 254 12.60 -9.90 -10.32
C GLN A 254 14.08 -9.82 -9.95
N ALA A 255 14.47 -8.79 -9.22
CA ALA A 255 15.84 -8.61 -8.75
C ALA A 255 16.28 -9.74 -7.80
N ILE A 256 15.41 -10.09 -6.86
CA ILE A 256 15.67 -11.18 -5.91
C ILE A 256 15.80 -12.52 -6.65
N GLU A 257 14.89 -12.81 -7.58
CA GLU A 257 14.93 -14.06 -8.34
C GLU A 257 16.19 -14.19 -9.20
N TYR A 258 16.59 -13.11 -9.86
CA TYR A 258 17.81 -13.10 -10.66
C TYR A 258 19.05 -13.31 -9.79
N GLU A 259 19.16 -12.54 -8.71
CA GLU A 259 20.32 -12.57 -7.82
C GLU A 259 20.49 -13.92 -7.13
N ALA A 260 19.38 -14.53 -6.69
CA ALA A 260 19.41 -15.87 -6.12
C ALA A 260 19.97 -16.90 -7.09
N LYS A 261 19.51 -16.90 -8.34
CA LYS A 261 19.99 -17.80 -9.39
C LYS A 261 21.47 -17.57 -9.69
N ARG A 262 21.91 -16.30 -9.74
CA ARG A 262 23.31 -15.94 -9.95
C ARG A 262 24.21 -16.49 -8.84
N GLN A 263 23.84 -16.27 -7.58
CA GLN A 263 24.61 -16.73 -6.42
C GLN A 263 24.69 -18.26 -6.38
N ILE A 264 23.58 -18.95 -6.61
CA ILE A 264 23.55 -20.42 -6.67
C ILE A 264 24.49 -20.94 -7.76
N ALA A 265 24.45 -20.38 -8.97
CA ALA A 265 25.33 -20.80 -10.06
C ALA A 265 26.81 -20.66 -9.69
N ILE A 266 27.22 -19.53 -9.07
CA ILE A 266 28.60 -19.31 -8.61
C ILE A 266 29.01 -20.37 -7.58
N LEU A 267 28.15 -20.63 -6.58
CA LEU A 267 28.45 -21.58 -5.50
C LEU A 267 28.53 -23.03 -6.00
N GLU A 268 27.67 -23.38 -6.96
CA GLU A 268 27.66 -24.74 -7.55
C GLU A 268 28.82 -25.00 -8.50
N ASP A 269 29.36 -23.95 -9.13
CA ASP A 269 30.62 -24.02 -9.91
C ASP A 269 31.89 -24.05 -9.02
N GLY A 270 31.71 -24.04 -7.66
CA GLY A 270 32.81 -24.08 -6.70
C GLY A 270 33.47 -22.72 -6.45
N GLY A 271 32.82 -21.63 -6.88
CA GLY A 271 33.23 -20.26 -6.61
C GLY A 271 32.74 -19.75 -5.25
N SER A 272 33.02 -18.49 -4.98
CA SER A 272 32.52 -17.76 -3.81
C SER A 272 31.75 -16.52 -4.25
N VAL A 273 30.69 -16.18 -3.51
CA VAL A 273 29.97 -14.92 -3.72
C VAL A 273 30.71 -13.81 -2.99
N ASP A 274 31.06 -12.74 -3.71
CA ASP A 274 31.61 -11.53 -3.11
C ASP A 274 30.49 -10.64 -2.54
N GLN A 275 30.74 -10.05 -1.38
CA GLN A 275 29.82 -9.05 -0.83
C GLN A 275 29.96 -7.76 -1.62
N GLU A 276 28.93 -7.41 -2.38
CA GLU A 276 28.96 -6.26 -3.28
C GLU A 276 27.61 -5.55 -3.33
N THR A 277 27.62 -4.29 -3.81
CA THR A 277 26.42 -3.55 -4.18
C THR A 277 26.20 -3.72 -5.68
N ARG A 278 24.99 -4.09 -6.05
CA ARG A 278 24.57 -4.36 -7.42
C ARG A 278 23.41 -3.43 -7.82
N LEU A 279 23.34 -3.08 -9.09
CA LEU A 279 22.25 -2.30 -9.67
C LEU A 279 21.34 -3.25 -10.44
N PHE A 280 20.03 -3.15 -10.22
CA PHE A 280 19.05 -3.85 -11.05
C PHE A 280 18.77 -3.06 -12.33
N ASP A 281 18.87 -3.75 -13.47
CA ASP A 281 18.54 -3.24 -14.80
C ASP A 281 17.16 -3.80 -15.20
N PRO A 282 16.08 -2.98 -15.14
CA PRO A 282 14.73 -3.49 -15.40
C PRO A 282 14.48 -3.85 -16.85
N ASP A 283 15.22 -3.26 -17.81
CA ASP A 283 15.07 -3.56 -19.24
C ASP A 283 15.63 -4.93 -19.59
N LYS A 284 16.71 -5.31 -18.93
CA LYS A 284 17.35 -6.61 -19.12
C LYS A 284 16.87 -7.66 -18.13
N GLY A 285 16.28 -7.24 -17.00
CA GLY A 285 15.86 -8.12 -15.91
C GLY A 285 17.05 -8.77 -15.18
N GLU A 286 18.18 -8.08 -15.10
CA GLU A 286 19.41 -8.59 -14.49
C GLU A 286 20.05 -7.61 -13.51
N THR A 287 20.92 -8.11 -12.62
CA THR A 287 21.73 -7.27 -11.76
C THR A 287 23.15 -7.13 -12.32
N ARG A 288 23.77 -5.95 -12.15
CA ARG A 288 25.17 -5.69 -12.49
C ARG A 288 25.91 -5.10 -11.31
N THR A 289 27.19 -5.41 -11.18
CA THR A 289 28.05 -4.84 -10.13
C THR A 289 28.15 -3.32 -10.27
N MET A 290 27.88 -2.61 -9.19
CA MET A 290 28.16 -1.17 -9.07
C MET A 290 29.51 -0.92 -8.43
N ARG A 291 29.80 -1.65 -7.34
CA ARG A 291 31.02 -1.52 -6.55
C ARG A 291 31.42 -2.87 -6.00
N SER A 292 32.69 -3.19 -6.06
CA SER A 292 33.28 -4.35 -5.39
C SER A 292 33.53 -4.05 -3.91
N LYS A 293 33.81 -5.09 -3.13
CA LYS A 293 34.19 -4.97 -1.72
C LYS A 293 35.46 -4.12 -1.51
N GLU A 294 36.36 -4.13 -2.48
CA GLU A 294 37.61 -3.34 -2.47
C GLU A 294 37.36 -1.86 -2.63
N GLU A 295 36.20 -1.48 -3.21
CA GLU A 295 35.75 -0.10 -3.38
C GLU A 295 34.70 0.29 -2.31
N ALA A 296 34.40 -0.59 -1.33
CA ALA A 296 33.49 -0.29 -0.23
C ALA A 296 34.04 0.90 0.55
N HIS A 297 33.25 1.97 0.62
CA HIS A 297 33.64 3.15 1.38
C HIS A 297 33.61 2.83 2.86
N ASP A 298 34.75 3.01 3.53
CA ASP A 298 34.76 3.24 4.97
C ASP A 298 34.18 4.64 5.20
N TYR A 299 32.93 4.70 5.64
CA TYR A 299 32.24 5.96 5.86
C TYR A 299 32.77 6.72 7.08
N ARG A 300 33.66 6.14 7.87
CA ARG A 300 34.31 6.78 9.03
C ARG A 300 33.33 7.57 9.87
N TYR A 301 32.28 6.87 10.32
CA TYR A 301 31.28 7.49 11.17
C TYR A 301 31.86 8.09 12.44
N PHE A 302 31.42 9.29 12.77
CA PHE A 302 31.69 9.93 14.05
C PHE A 302 30.52 10.84 14.43
N PRO A 303 30.32 11.12 15.75
CA PRO A 303 29.24 12.00 16.21
C PRO A 303 29.28 13.37 15.54
N CYS A 304 28.12 13.85 15.07
CA CYS A 304 28.02 15.16 14.45
C CYS A 304 28.26 16.26 15.49
N PRO A 305 29.32 17.09 15.35
CA PRO A 305 29.64 18.11 16.37
C PRO A 305 28.68 19.31 16.33
N ASP A 306 27.88 19.43 15.28
CA ASP A 306 26.98 20.58 15.05
C ASP A 306 25.58 20.35 15.64
N LEU A 307 25.29 19.14 16.13
CA LEU A 307 23.99 18.77 16.69
C LEU A 307 24.15 18.22 18.09
N LEU A 308 23.36 18.72 19.03
CA LEU A 308 23.23 18.14 20.34
C LEU A 308 22.44 16.81 20.24
N PRO A 309 22.70 15.87 21.16
CA PRO A 309 21.82 14.71 21.30
C PRO A 309 20.35 15.12 21.51
N LEU A 310 19.46 14.31 21.02
CA LEU A 310 18.02 14.44 21.28
C LEU A 310 17.70 13.72 22.59
N GLU A 311 17.26 14.46 23.57
CA GLU A 311 16.71 13.94 24.82
C GLU A 311 15.19 14.05 24.72
N ILE A 312 14.52 12.90 24.55
CA ILE A 312 13.09 12.80 24.29
C ILE A 312 12.40 12.43 25.60
N GLU A 313 11.41 13.19 25.99
CA GLU A 313 10.61 12.91 27.18
C GLU A 313 9.54 11.85 26.88
N GLN A 314 9.33 10.89 27.80
CA GLN A 314 8.31 9.86 27.65
C GLN A 314 6.91 10.46 27.45
N GLY A 315 6.58 11.54 28.19
CA GLY A 315 5.29 12.20 28.03
C GLY A 315 5.01 12.71 26.62
N TRP A 316 6.04 13.23 25.94
CA TRP A 316 5.92 13.64 24.54
C TRP A 316 5.69 12.44 23.59
N VAL A 317 6.33 11.30 23.85
CA VAL A 317 6.07 10.05 23.11
C VAL A 317 4.64 9.56 23.34
N ASP A 318 4.16 9.64 24.59
CA ASP A 318 2.79 9.25 24.96
C ASP A 318 1.74 10.15 24.28
N ASP A 319 2.01 11.46 24.17
CA ASP A 319 1.16 12.39 23.44
C ASP A 319 1.08 12.05 21.95
N ILE A 320 2.19 11.69 21.31
CA ILE A 320 2.21 11.22 19.92
C ILE A 320 1.43 9.90 19.81
N ALA A 321 1.63 8.95 20.73
CA ALA A 321 0.93 7.68 20.74
C ALA A 321 -0.60 7.86 20.80
N ALA A 322 -1.08 8.85 21.54
CA ALA A 322 -2.49 9.18 21.65
C ALA A 322 -3.11 9.71 20.32
N THR A 323 -2.26 10.15 19.37
CA THR A 323 -2.69 10.62 18.05
C THR A 323 -2.65 9.56 16.95
N LEU A 324 -2.25 8.33 17.27
CA LEU A 324 -2.18 7.26 16.27
C LEU A 324 -3.58 6.96 15.72
N PRO A 325 -3.73 6.91 14.38
CA PRO A 325 -4.96 6.42 13.78
C PRO A 325 -5.09 4.91 13.97
N GLU A 326 -6.31 4.39 13.77
CA GLU A 326 -6.50 2.95 13.62
C GLU A 326 -5.67 2.42 12.44
N LEU A 327 -4.83 1.43 12.69
CA LEU A 327 -3.93 0.87 11.69
C LEU A 327 -4.64 -0.11 10.74
N PRO A 328 -4.06 -0.40 9.56
CA PRO A 328 -4.72 -1.21 8.53
C PRO A 328 -5.24 -2.56 9.02
N ASP A 329 -4.47 -3.30 9.84
CA ASP A 329 -4.86 -4.62 10.32
C ASP A 329 -6.02 -4.57 11.33
N GLU A 330 -6.03 -3.55 12.20
CA GLU A 330 -7.12 -3.32 13.14
C GLU A 330 -8.39 -2.94 12.41
N LYS A 331 -8.25 -2.05 11.42
CA LYS A 331 -9.35 -1.61 10.55
C LYS A 331 -9.92 -2.75 9.72
N LYS A 332 -9.05 -3.60 9.12
CA LYS A 332 -9.47 -4.81 8.40
C LYS A 332 -10.28 -5.75 9.32
N ALA A 333 -9.76 -6.05 10.50
CA ALA A 333 -10.44 -6.89 11.47
C ALA A 333 -11.79 -6.30 11.90
N ARG A 334 -11.84 -4.99 12.11
CA ARG A 334 -13.08 -4.28 12.44
C ARG A 334 -14.08 -4.35 11.29
N PHE A 335 -13.67 -4.14 10.05
CA PHE A 335 -14.56 -4.21 8.89
C PHE A 335 -15.18 -5.60 8.72
N VAL A 336 -14.40 -6.66 8.88
CA VAL A 336 -14.91 -8.04 8.87
C VAL A 336 -15.93 -8.25 9.99
N ASN A 337 -15.61 -7.84 11.21
CA ASN A 337 -16.47 -8.10 12.39
C ASN A 337 -17.71 -7.19 12.44
N GLN A 338 -17.55 -5.90 12.16
CA GLN A 338 -18.61 -4.91 12.29
C GLN A 338 -19.59 -4.96 11.13
N PHE A 339 -19.09 -5.10 9.90
CA PHE A 339 -19.90 -5.05 8.68
C PHE A 339 -20.17 -6.43 8.10
N GLY A 340 -19.56 -7.50 8.66
CA GLY A 340 -19.77 -8.88 8.24
C GLY A 340 -19.33 -9.16 6.80
N MET A 341 -18.35 -8.40 6.28
CA MET A 341 -17.78 -8.60 4.94
C MET A 341 -16.74 -9.71 4.93
N THR A 342 -16.31 -10.10 3.74
CA THR A 342 -15.22 -11.06 3.57
C THR A 342 -13.87 -10.42 3.88
N GLU A 343 -12.86 -11.21 4.25
CA GLU A 343 -11.49 -10.73 4.42
C GLU A 343 -10.96 -10.07 3.14
N TYR A 344 -11.31 -10.63 1.98
CA TYR A 344 -10.93 -10.06 0.69
C TYR A 344 -11.51 -8.67 0.46
N ASP A 345 -12.81 -8.47 0.75
CA ASP A 345 -13.44 -7.15 0.60
C ASP A 345 -12.84 -6.13 1.58
N ALA A 346 -12.55 -6.58 2.81
CA ALA A 346 -11.89 -5.76 3.81
C ALA A 346 -10.47 -5.37 3.38
N ASP A 347 -9.68 -6.29 2.79
CA ASP A 347 -8.36 -5.99 2.23
C ASP A 347 -8.42 -4.93 1.13
N VAL A 348 -9.36 -5.08 0.20
CA VAL A 348 -9.53 -4.11 -0.90
C VAL A 348 -9.88 -2.73 -0.38
N LEU A 349 -10.79 -2.64 0.61
CA LEU A 349 -11.24 -1.37 1.18
C LEU A 349 -10.19 -0.72 2.09
N THR A 350 -9.34 -1.50 2.75
CA THR A 350 -8.30 -0.99 3.65
C THR A 350 -6.95 -0.83 2.98
N ALA A 351 -6.82 -1.17 1.69
CA ALA A 351 -5.56 -1.04 0.96
C ALA A 351 -4.96 0.38 1.02
N GLU A 352 -5.82 1.40 0.96
CA GLU A 352 -5.47 2.80 1.11
C GLU A 352 -6.38 3.46 2.17
N ALA A 353 -5.84 4.41 2.94
CA ALA A 353 -6.60 5.07 4.01
C ALA A 353 -7.81 5.82 3.48
N GLU A 354 -7.69 6.43 2.32
CA GLU A 354 -8.74 7.20 1.65
C GLU A 354 -9.90 6.31 1.20
N ASN A 355 -9.61 5.09 0.73
CA ASN A 355 -10.63 4.09 0.37
C ASN A 355 -11.43 3.68 1.60
N ALA A 356 -10.73 3.41 2.71
CA ALA A 356 -11.37 3.02 3.96
C ALA A 356 -12.26 4.15 4.51
N ALA A 357 -11.78 5.38 4.51
CA ALA A 357 -12.54 6.54 4.96
C ALA A 357 -13.80 6.79 4.11
N TYR A 358 -13.67 6.66 2.79
CA TYR A 358 -14.80 6.77 1.88
C TYR A 358 -15.85 5.69 2.15
N PHE A 359 -15.43 4.44 2.28
CA PHE A 359 -16.32 3.33 2.61
C PHE A 359 -17.04 3.55 3.94
N GLU A 360 -16.33 3.95 5.00
CA GLU A 360 -16.92 4.20 6.31
C GLU A 360 -18.02 5.27 6.24
N ALA A 361 -17.78 6.35 5.50
CA ALA A 361 -18.77 7.41 5.31
C ALA A 361 -20.00 6.94 4.51
N VAL A 362 -19.82 6.05 3.53
CA VAL A 362 -20.94 5.44 2.79
C VAL A 362 -21.72 4.46 3.67
N ALA A 363 -21.03 3.68 4.50
CA ALA A 363 -21.62 2.64 5.34
C ALA A 363 -22.32 3.17 6.61
N GLU A 364 -22.11 4.45 6.95
CA GLU A 364 -22.69 5.05 8.16
C GLU A 364 -24.21 4.96 8.14
N GLY A 365 -24.77 4.21 9.12
CA GLY A 365 -26.22 3.99 9.23
C GLY A 365 -26.85 3.08 8.17
N ARG A 366 -26.02 2.36 7.37
CA ARG A 366 -26.45 1.53 6.24
C ARG A 366 -25.95 0.09 6.35
N ASP A 367 -26.45 -0.77 5.47
CA ASP A 367 -25.94 -2.14 5.34
C ASP A 367 -24.50 -2.12 4.81
N GLY A 368 -23.55 -2.57 5.64
CA GLY A 368 -22.12 -2.54 5.31
C GLY A 368 -21.74 -3.45 4.14
N LYS A 369 -22.43 -4.59 3.96
CA LYS A 369 -22.18 -5.48 2.80
C LYS A 369 -22.64 -4.84 1.50
N LEU A 370 -23.80 -4.20 1.52
CA LEU A 370 -24.30 -3.47 0.37
C LEU A 370 -23.38 -2.30 0.03
N ALA A 371 -22.96 -1.53 1.03
CA ALA A 371 -22.00 -0.43 0.86
C ALA A 371 -20.67 -0.92 0.28
N ALA A 372 -20.08 -2.00 0.84
CA ALA A 372 -18.85 -2.59 0.35
C ALA A 372 -18.95 -3.03 -1.12
N ASN A 373 -20.04 -3.72 -1.45
CA ASN A 373 -20.27 -4.17 -2.83
C ASN A 373 -20.33 -2.98 -3.81
N TRP A 374 -21.03 -1.90 -3.47
CA TRP A 374 -21.13 -0.73 -4.33
C TRP A 374 -19.83 0.04 -4.46
N VAL A 375 -19.09 0.21 -3.37
CA VAL A 375 -17.78 0.87 -3.40
C VAL A 375 -16.80 0.06 -4.24
N ILE A 376 -16.69 -1.25 -4.01
CA ILE A 376 -15.68 -2.10 -4.68
C ILE A 376 -16.05 -2.33 -6.16
N ASN A 377 -17.29 -2.74 -6.44
CA ASN A 377 -17.64 -3.20 -7.77
C ASN A 377 -18.10 -2.08 -8.70
N GLU A 378 -18.89 -1.12 -8.21
CA GLU A 378 -19.42 -0.06 -9.05
C GLU A 378 -18.46 1.14 -9.08
N LEU A 379 -18.11 1.71 -7.91
CA LEU A 379 -17.29 2.92 -7.86
C LEU A 379 -15.85 2.66 -8.28
N PHE A 380 -15.14 1.71 -7.64
CA PHE A 380 -13.74 1.40 -8.01
C PHE A 380 -13.66 0.87 -9.44
N GLY A 381 -14.66 0.05 -9.85
CA GLY A 381 -14.73 -0.41 -11.23
C GLY A 381 -14.88 0.71 -12.26
N ARG A 382 -15.57 1.80 -11.89
CA ARG A 382 -15.77 2.97 -12.75
C ARG A 382 -14.52 3.87 -12.77
N LEU A 383 -13.94 4.17 -11.60
CA LEU A 383 -12.72 4.96 -11.45
C LEU A 383 -11.54 4.33 -12.20
N LYS A 384 -11.38 3.01 -12.10
CA LYS A 384 -10.32 2.27 -12.79
C LYS A 384 -10.36 2.42 -14.32
N LYS A 385 -11.55 2.60 -14.92
CA LYS A 385 -11.66 2.80 -16.37
C LYS A 385 -11.11 4.16 -16.83
N GLU A 386 -11.01 5.11 -15.92
CA GLU A 386 -10.50 6.46 -16.16
C GLU A 386 -9.11 6.68 -15.56
N ASP A 387 -8.52 5.64 -14.98
CA ASP A 387 -7.24 5.69 -14.27
C ASP A 387 -7.22 6.71 -13.11
N HIS A 388 -8.39 6.83 -12.43
CA HIS A 388 -8.58 7.70 -11.27
C HIS A 388 -8.49 6.91 -9.96
N ASP A 389 -8.04 7.57 -8.91
CA ASP A 389 -8.13 7.08 -7.54
C ASP A 389 -9.40 7.61 -6.84
N ILE A 390 -9.64 7.19 -5.59
CA ILE A 390 -10.86 7.55 -4.85
C ILE A 390 -10.93 9.05 -4.53
N THR A 391 -9.79 9.73 -4.43
CA THR A 391 -9.73 11.17 -4.13
C THR A 391 -10.17 12.02 -5.31
N GLU A 392 -10.13 11.45 -6.51
CA GLU A 392 -10.58 12.06 -7.76
C GLU A 392 -12.05 11.71 -8.10
N SER A 393 -12.73 10.95 -7.23
CA SER A 393 -14.11 10.51 -7.46
C SER A 393 -15.06 11.70 -7.60
N PRO A 394 -15.80 11.79 -8.73
CA PRO A 394 -16.85 12.79 -8.89
C PRO A 394 -18.10 12.50 -8.02
N VAL A 395 -18.23 11.27 -7.51
CA VAL A 395 -19.32 10.86 -6.61
C VAL A 395 -18.79 10.88 -5.19
N ASN A 396 -19.32 11.75 -4.35
CA ASN A 396 -18.96 11.81 -2.95
C ASN A 396 -19.69 10.73 -2.11
N PRO A 397 -19.25 10.43 -0.87
CA PRO A 397 -19.88 9.40 -0.04
C PRO A 397 -21.37 9.63 0.24
N ALA A 398 -21.82 10.88 0.37
CA ALA A 398 -23.21 11.19 0.61
C ALA A 398 -24.10 10.86 -0.60
N GLN A 399 -23.63 11.14 -1.81
CA GLN A 399 -24.33 10.78 -3.05
C GLN A 399 -24.42 9.26 -3.22
N LEU A 400 -23.33 8.53 -3.02
CA LEU A 400 -23.37 7.06 -3.10
C LEU A 400 -24.28 6.48 -2.01
N GLY A 401 -24.18 6.99 -0.78
CA GLY A 401 -25.06 6.62 0.32
C GLY A 401 -26.53 6.89 0.01
N GLY A 402 -26.85 8.03 -0.63
CA GLY A 402 -28.20 8.36 -1.08
C GLY A 402 -28.78 7.36 -2.08
N ILE A 403 -27.95 6.85 -3.01
CA ILE A 403 -28.35 5.77 -3.92
C ILE A 403 -28.69 4.50 -3.12
N LEU A 404 -27.86 4.14 -2.13
CA LEU A 404 -28.10 2.95 -1.30
C LEU A 404 -29.37 3.10 -0.45
N ASP A 405 -29.65 4.30 0.05
CA ASP A 405 -30.89 4.58 0.79
C ASP A 405 -32.14 4.38 -0.07
N LEU A 406 -32.09 4.79 -1.35
CA LEU A 406 -33.19 4.56 -2.30
C LEU A 406 -33.39 3.08 -2.62
N ILE A 407 -32.30 2.30 -2.70
CA ILE A 407 -32.37 0.84 -2.84
C ILE A 407 -33.01 0.20 -1.59
N ALA A 408 -32.55 0.60 -0.41
CA ALA A 408 -33.04 0.04 0.86
C ALA A 408 -34.52 0.34 1.11
N LYS A 409 -35.00 1.51 0.69
CA LYS A 409 -36.42 1.88 0.72
C LYS A 409 -37.27 1.15 -0.31
N GLY A 410 -36.65 0.54 -1.33
CA GLY A 410 -37.37 -0.05 -2.46
C GLY A 410 -37.89 0.96 -3.47
N ASP A 411 -37.41 2.20 -3.40
CA ASP A 411 -37.78 3.27 -4.36
C ASP A 411 -37.22 3.01 -5.76
N ILE A 412 -36.07 2.33 -5.83
CA ILE A 412 -35.40 1.95 -7.10
C ILE A 412 -34.92 0.50 -7.04
N SER A 413 -34.87 -0.16 -8.20
CA SER A 413 -34.26 -1.47 -8.34
C SER A 413 -32.75 -1.38 -8.52
N GLY A 414 -32.02 -2.49 -8.30
CA GLY A 414 -30.56 -2.54 -8.50
C GLY A 414 -30.13 -2.12 -9.90
N LYS A 415 -30.95 -2.38 -10.94
CA LYS A 415 -30.69 -1.92 -12.31
C LYS A 415 -30.81 -0.41 -12.43
N ILE A 416 -31.91 0.14 -11.90
CA ILE A 416 -32.16 1.60 -11.89
C ILE A 416 -31.06 2.30 -11.10
N ALA A 417 -30.61 1.71 -10.00
CA ALA A 417 -29.54 2.27 -9.19
C ALA A 417 -28.20 2.38 -9.95
N LYS A 418 -27.87 1.42 -10.81
CA LYS A 418 -26.69 1.51 -11.69
C LYS A 418 -26.83 2.61 -12.74
N ASP A 419 -27.99 2.75 -13.33
CA ASP A 419 -28.28 3.83 -14.27
C ASP A 419 -28.21 5.20 -13.55
N LEU A 420 -28.74 5.29 -12.34
CA LEU A 420 -28.66 6.48 -11.49
C LEU A 420 -27.20 6.82 -11.11
N PHE A 421 -26.41 5.81 -10.74
CA PHE A 421 -25.00 5.98 -10.43
C PHE A 421 -24.22 6.59 -11.58
N GLU A 422 -24.42 6.10 -12.82
CA GLU A 422 -23.79 6.68 -14.02
C GLU A 422 -24.21 8.13 -14.25
N ILE A 423 -25.48 8.48 -14.00
CA ILE A 423 -25.96 9.86 -14.10
C ILE A 423 -25.24 10.74 -13.05
N VAL A 424 -25.23 10.31 -11.77
CA VAL A 424 -24.55 11.06 -10.69
C VAL A 424 -23.06 11.19 -10.97
N TYR A 425 -22.42 10.13 -11.51
CA TYR A 425 -21.00 10.13 -11.86
C TYR A 425 -20.66 11.14 -12.95
N THR A 426 -21.52 11.26 -13.98
CA THR A 426 -21.23 12.08 -15.17
C THR A 426 -21.79 13.50 -15.09
N GLU A 427 -22.93 13.68 -14.43
CA GLU A 427 -23.67 14.95 -14.40
C GLU A 427 -23.67 15.59 -13.00
N GLY A 428 -23.34 14.81 -11.96
CA GLY A 428 -23.49 15.23 -10.56
C GLY A 428 -24.96 15.24 -10.09
N GLY A 429 -25.20 15.94 -9.00
CA GLY A 429 -26.55 16.18 -8.46
C GLY A 429 -26.93 15.26 -7.30
N ASP A 430 -28.08 15.53 -6.70
CA ASP A 430 -28.67 14.73 -5.63
C ASP A 430 -29.41 13.52 -6.20
N PRO A 431 -29.11 12.27 -5.74
CA PRO A 431 -29.73 11.06 -6.26
C PRO A 431 -31.25 11.05 -6.15
N ALA A 432 -31.82 11.55 -5.03
CA ALA A 432 -33.28 11.56 -4.83
C ALA A 432 -33.97 12.56 -5.76
N GLU A 433 -33.38 13.73 -5.95
CA GLU A 433 -33.91 14.73 -6.90
C GLU A 433 -33.86 14.22 -8.35
N ILE A 434 -32.78 13.52 -8.74
CA ILE A 434 -32.65 12.93 -10.09
C ILE A 434 -33.73 11.86 -10.30
N VAL A 435 -33.97 10.99 -9.32
CA VAL A 435 -35.00 9.95 -9.38
C VAL A 435 -36.39 10.55 -9.59
N GLU A 436 -36.70 11.61 -8.87
CA GLU A 436 -37.98 12.32 -9.02
C GLU A 436 -38.08 13.01 -10.37
N ALA A 437 -37.09 13.81 -10.76
CA ALA A 437 -37.10 14.60 -11.97
C ALA A 437 -37.16 13.73 -13.25
N ARG A 438 -36.50 12.56 -13.22
CA ARG A 438 -36.45 11.63 -14.38
C ARG A 438 -37.49 10.50 -14.31
N GLY A 439 -38.34 10.49 -13.27
CA GLY A 439 -39.36 9.46 -13.12
C GLY A 439 -38.77 8.04 -13.03
N MET A 440 -37.64 7.89 -12.29
CA MET A 440 -36.91 6.62 -12.17
C MET A 440 -37.45 5.74 -11.05
N LYS A 441 -38.46 6.19 -10.28
CA LYS A 441 -39.06 5.39 -9.23
C LYS A 441 -39.59 4.07 -9.73
N GLN A 442 -39.43 3.05 -8.91
CA GLN A 442 -39.96 1.72 -9.17
C GLN A 442 -41.50 1.75 -9.08
N VAL A 443 -42.13 1.08 -10.04
CA VAL A 443 -43.61 0.89 -9.98
C VAL A 443 -43.89 -0.20 -8.96
N THR A 444 -44.44 0.20 -7.81
CA THR A 444 -44.87 -0.69 -6.72
C THR A 444 -46.38 -0.91 -6.70
N ASP A 445 -47.11 -0.19 -7.57
CA ASP A 445 -48.55 -0.37 -7.73
C ASP A 445 -48.85 -1.79 -8.23
N THR A 446 -49.36 -2.61 -7.29
CA THR A 446 -49.71 -4.01 -7.55
C THR A 446 -50.74 -4.12 -8.69
N GLY A 447 -51.64 -3.18 -8.85
CA GLY A 447 -52.63 -3.19 -9.92
C GLY A 447 -52.01 -3.00 -11.30
N ALA A 448 -51.04 -2.07 -11.42
CA ALA A 448 -50.31 -1.85 -12.67
C ALA A 448 -49.42 -3.05 -13.05
N ILE A 449 -48.76 -3.67 -12.03
CA ILE A 449 -47.97 -4.87 -12.25
C ILE A 449 -48.85 -6.06 -12.61
N GLU A 450 -50.01 -6.22 -11.98
CA GLU A 450 -50.96 -7.28 -12.23
C GLU A 450 -51.50 -7.19 -13.66
N ALA A 451 -51.86 -6.02 -14.12
CA ALA A 451 -52.31 -5.76 -15.49
C ALA A 451 -51.19 -6.12 -16.52
N ALA A 452 -49.95 -5.74 -16.24
CA ALA A 452 -48.82 -6.11 -17.11
C ALA A 452 -48.56 -7.63 -17.13
N VAL A 453 -48.68 -8.31 -16.01
CA VAL A 453 -48.57 -9.77 -15.91
C VAL A 453 -49.67 -10.46 -16.69
N GLU A 454 -50.94 -10.03 -16.54
CA GLU A 454 -52.08 -10.56 -17.28
C GLU A 454 -51.91 -10.40 -18.78
N GLN A 455 -51.45 -9.24 -19.23
CA GLN A 455 -51.17 -8.99 -20.64
C GLN A 455 -50.12 -9.94 -21.22
N VAL A 456 -48.99 -10.11 -20.50
CA VAL A 456 -47.92 -11.01 -20.94
C VAL A 456 -48.38 -12.47 -20.94
N ILE A 457 -49.20 -12.88 -19.97
CA ILE A 457 -49.79 -14.24 -19.93
C ILE A 457 -50.76 -14.42 -21.11
N ALA A 458 -51.61 -13.46 -21.38
CA ALA A 458 -52.58 -13.50 -22.48
C ALA A 458 -51.91 -13.57 -23.86
N ASP A 459 -50.84 -12.84 -24.05
CA ASP A 459 -50.09 -12.80 -25.29
C ASP A 459 -49.23 -14.06 -25.56
N ASN A 460 -49.04 -14.92 -24.53
CA ASN A 460 -48.13 -16.07 -24.64
C ASN A 460 -48.74 -17.40 -24.13
N PRO A 461 -49.89 -17.85 -24.65
CA PRO A 461 -50.61 -19.03 -24.14
C PRO A 461 -49.79 -20.33 -24.25
N ALA A 462 -48.96 -20.46 -25.27
CA ALA A 462 -48.11 -21.66 -25.45
C ALA A 462 -47.01 -21.76 -24.40
N GLN A 463 -46.52 -20.62 -23.88
CA GLN A 463 -45.53 -20.61 -22.82
C GLN A 463 -46.16 -20.85 -21.44
N VAL A 464 -47.43 -20.45 -21.27
CA VAL A 464 -48.20 -20.75 -20.03
C VAL A 464 -48.32 -22.25 -19.83
N GLU A 465 -48.68 -23.02 -20.87
CA GLU A 465 -48.76 -24.49 -20.78
C GLU A 465 -47.42 -25.14 -20.42
N LYS A 466 -46.35 -24.62 -20.99
CA LYS A 466 -44.98 -25.09 -20.65
C LYS A 466 -44.60 -24.76 -19.20
N ALA A 467 -44.95 -23.58 -18.68
CA ALA A 467 -44.66 -23.15 -17.35
C ALA A 467 -45.44 -23.97 -16.30
N LYS A 468 -46.68 -24.35 -16.59
CA LYS A 468 -47.46 -25.26 -15.76
C LYS A 468 -46.85 -26.67 -15.66
N GLN A 469 -46.16 -27.13 -16.70
CA GLN A 469 -45.43 -28.39 -16.73
C GLN A 469 -44.02 -28.28 -16.09
N ASN A 470 -43.41 -27.11 -16.16
CA ASN A 470 -42.07 -26.83 -15.57
C ASN A 470 -42.05 -25.47 -14.89
N PRO A 471 -42.25 -25.41 -13.55
CA PRO A 471 -42.29 -24.15 -12.79
C PRO A 471 -41.04 -23.26 -12.95
N LYS A 472 -39.88 -23.82 -13.31
CA LYS A 472 -38.67 -23.04 -13.57
C LYS A 472 -38.80 -22.07 -14.75
N LEU A 473 -39.79 -22.30 -15.63
CA LEU A 473 -40.05 -21.41 -16.75
C LEU A 473 -40.83 -20.14 -16.35
N ALA A 474 -41.34 -20.03 -15.12
CA ALA A 474 -41.96 -18.80 -14.61
C ALA A 474 -41.01 -17.60 -14.72
N GLY A 475 -39.70 -17.80 -14.55
CA GLY A 475 -38.69 -16.77 -14.73
C GLY A 475 -38.69 -16.10 -16.10
N TRP A 476 -39.16 -16.79 -17.16
CA TRP A 476 -39.31 -16.21 -18.47
C TRP A 476 -40.40 -15.13 -18.49
N PHE A 477 -41.55 -15.39 -17.84
CA PHE A 477 -42.63 -14.42 -17.71
C PHE A 477 -42.18 -13.18 -16.91
N VAL A 478 -41.43 -13.38 -15.83
CA VAL A 478 -40.86 -12.27 -15.08
C VAL A 478 -39.98 -11.40 -15.98
N GLY A 479 -39.13 -12.02 -16.79
CA GLY A 479 -38.30 -11.29 -17.77
C GLY A 479 -39.12 -10.49 -18.79
N GLN A 480 -40.24 -11.02 -19.30
CA GLN A 480 -41.11 -10.32 -20.24
C GLN A 480 -41.86 -9.15 -19.59
N VAL A 481 -42.37 -9.34 -18.34
CA VAL A 481 -43.04 -8.27 -17.60
C VAL A 481 -42.04 -7.17 -17.26
N MET A 482 -40.83 -7.51 -16.85
CA MET A 482 -39.77 -6.52 -16.62
C MET A 482 -39.42 -5.73 -17.88
N LYS A 483 -39.41 -6.40 -19.03
CA LYS A 483 -39.20 -5.74 -20.35
C LYS A 483 -40.35 -4.82 -20.70
N ALA A 484 -41.62 -5.28 -20.53
CA ALA A 484 -42.82 -4.52 -20.81
C ALA A 484 -42.97 -3.28 -19.93
N THR A 485 -42.48 -3.35 -18.67
CA THR A 485 -42.50 -2.24 -17.69
C THR A 485 -41.24 -1.38 -17.75
N GLY A 486 -40.37 -1.57 -18.76
CA GLY A 486 -39.13 -0.81 -18.90
C GLY A 486 -38.13 -1.04 -17.73
N GLY A 487 -38.25 -2.16 -17.03
CA GLY A 487 -37.41 -2.47 -15.85
C GLY A 487 -37.86 -1.76 -14.55
N LYS A 488 -38.99 -1.05 -14.57
CA LYS A 488 -39.49 -0.28 -13.44
C LYS A 488 -40.37 -1.08 -12.47
N ALA A 489 -40.91 -2.25 -12.84
CA ALA A 489 -41.69 -3.09 -11.93
C ALA A 489 -40.80 -3.72 -10.84
N ASN A 490 -41.35 -3.88 -9.63
CA ASN A 490 -40.65 -4.57 -8.54
C ASN A 490 -40.51 -6.07 -8.87
N PRO A 491 -39.29 -6.62 -9.05
CA PRO A 491 -39.08 -8.02 -9.46
C PRO A 491 -39.69 -9.02 -8.50
N LYS A 492 -39.71 -8.73 -7.19
CA LYS A 492 -40.29 -9.60 -6.17
C LYS A 492 -41.81 -9.64 -6.31
N ALA A 493 -42.46 -8.49 -6.45
CA ALA A 493 -43.89 -8.40 -6.67
C ALA A 493 -44.28 -9.07 -8.01
N VAL A 494 -43.51 -8.85 -9.07
CA VAL A 494 -43.73 -9.53 -10.37
C VAL A 494 -43.64 -11.05 -10.22
N ASN A 495 -42.65 -11.58 -9.52
CA ASN A 495 -42.49 -13.02 -9.25
C ASN A 495 -43.70 -13.58 -8.50
N GLU A 496 -44.12 -12.91 -7.43
CA GLU A 496 -45.27 -13.34 -6.62
C GLU A 496 -46.55 -13.37 -7.45
N ILE A 497 -46.83 -12.30 -8.21
CA ILE A 497 -48.01 -12.18 -9.05
C ILE A 497 -47.96 -13.20 -10.22
N VAL A 498 -46.82 -13.37 -10.87
CA VAL A 498 -46.66 -14.37 -11.94
C VAL A 498 -46.90 -15.78 -11.41
N ALA A 499 -46.32 -16.14 -10.26
CA ALA A 499 -46.53 -17.46 -9.63
C ALA A 499 -48.02 -17.66 -9.30
N ALA A 500 -48.67 -16.68 -8.68
CA ALA A 500 -50.09 -16.75 -8.34
C ALA A 500 -50.98 -16.91 -9.60
N LYS A 501 -50.74 -16.14 -10.65
CA LYS A 501 -51.52 -16.18 -11.88
C LYS A 501 -51.29 -17.43 -12.73
N LEU A 502 -50.12 -18.05 -12.64
CA LEU A 502 -49.80 -19.33 -13.30
C LEU A 502 -50.25 -20.56 -12.49
N GLY A 503 -50.62 -20.33 -11.19
CA GLY A 503 -51.01 -21.44 -10.29
C GLY A 503 -49.82 -22.30 -9.84
N LEU A 504 -48.65 -21.71 -9.63
CA LEU A 504 -47.37 -22.38 -9.28
C LEU A 504 -47.05 -22.22 -7.79
#